data_d1dd55264cdd0fedce8800cfac46a6b8
#
_entry.id   d1dd55264cdd0fedce8800cfac46a6b8
#
_cell.length_a   1.000
_cell.length_b   1.000
_cell.length_c   1.000
_cell.angle_alpha   90.00
_cell.angle_beta   90.00
_cell.angle_gamma   90.00
#
_symmetry.space_group_name_H-M   'P 1'
#
loop_
_entity.id
_entity.type
_entity.pdbx_description
1 polymer ?
#
loop_
_entity_poly.entity_id
_entity_poly.type
_entity_poly.pdbx_seq_one_letter_code
_entity_poly.pdbx_strand_id
1 'polypeptide(L)'
;PEMLEELGHEFDLTQIAAVGVSQKPRPVEGSYMHCFLAGVNAATAFALARGIPLIHTTHQQGHAAAALFAAEGDKLFRQKVLLFHISGGTTDLLLCDEVRRIETLGTSTDLYAGQAVDRVGVKLGFGFPAGAEVSHLAANCTEIIKPRSSVRGMQCSLSGLENQCNALLKEGKSPEYVCKYCLLCVADTVVKMTKAAQKEYPGLPVVCAGGVMSSDI
;
A
#
# COMPACT_ATOMS: atom_id res chain seq x y z
N PRO A 1 -26.07 -9.19 0.79
CA PRO A 1 -27.42 -8.78 1.22
C PRO A 1 -27.35 -7.93 2.49
N GLU A 2 -26.76 -8.42 3.58
CA GLU A 2 -26.71 -7.77 4.90
C GLU A 2 -26.19 -6.31 4.84
N MET A 3 -25.06 -6.04 4.19
CA MET A 3 -24.53 -4.67 4.05
C MET A 3 -25.47 -3.71 3.29
N LEU A 4 -26.24 -4.21 2.32
CA LEU A 4 -27.23 -3.38 1.62
C LEU A 4 -28.46 -3.12 2.49
N GLU A 5 -28.83 -4.07 3.35
CA GLU A 5 -29.90 -3.90 4.34
C GLU A 5 -29.48 -2.87 5.38
N GLU A 6 -28.27 -2.99 5.95
CA GLU A 6 -27.72 -2.02 6.89
C GLU A 6 -27.67 -0.61 6.27
N LEU A 7 -27.16 -0.50 5.02
CA LEU A 7 -27.13 0.78 4.31
C LEU A 7 -28.54 1.37 4.12
N GLY A 8 -29.53 0.53 3.83
CA GLY A 8 -30.93 0.93 3.69
C GLY A 8 -31.60 1.38 4.99
N HIS A 9 -31.07 0.98 6.16
CA HIS A 9 -31.54 1.49 7.45
C HIS A 9 -30.98 2.87 7.78
N GLU A 10 -29.78 3.20 7.29
CA GLU A 10 -29.12 4.48 7.56
C GLU A 10 -29.40 5.54 6.49
N PHE A 11 -29.56 5.12 5.23
CA PHE A 11 -29.68 6.02 4.07
C PHE A 11 -30.88 5.66 3.20
N ASP A 12 -31.51 6.68 2.63
CA ASP A 12 -32.51 6.49 1.58
C ASP A 12 -31.85 6.02 0.28
N LEU A 13 -31.94 4.73 -0.01
CA LEU A 13 -31.36 4.12 -1.21
C LEU A 13 -31.95 4.71 -2.50
N THR A 14 -33.07 5.44 -2.45
CA THR A 14 -33.64 6.13 -3.63
C THR A 14 -32.83 7.36 -4.04
N GLN A 15 -31.98 7.88 -3.17
CA GLN A 15 -31.13 9.04 -3.42
C GLN A 15 -29.79 8.66 -4.06
N ILE A 16 -29.50 7.37 -4.25
CA ILE A 16 -28.24 6.93 -4.87
C ILE A 16 -28.23 7.37 -6.33
N ALA A 17 -27.24 8.20 -6.70
CA ALA A 17 -27.08 8.76 -8.03
C ALA A 17 -26.19 7.91 -8.96
N ALA A 18 -25.30 7.07 -8.41
CA ALA A 18 -24.42 6.20 -9.18
C ALA A 18 -23.90 5.05 -8.30
N VAL A 19 -23.43 3.98 -8.92
CA VAL A 19 -22.76 2.86 -8.25
C VAL A 19 -21.32 2.75 -8.74
N GLY A 20 -20.34 2.72 -7.83
CA GLY A 20 -18.95 2.42 -8.12
C GLY A 20 -18.61 0.98 -7.77
N VAL A 21 -17.85 0.28 -8.63
CA VAL A 21 -17.41 -1.08 -8.35
C VAL A 21 -16.00 -1.36 -8.83
N SER A 22 -15.19 -2.00 -7.99
CA SER A 22 -13.91 -2.54 -8.41
C SER A 22 -14.11 -3.80 -9.26
N GLN A 23 -13.67 -3.75 -10.53
CA GLN A 23 -13.86 -4.87 -11.47
C GLN A 23 -12.62 -5.77 -11.60
N LYS A 24 -11.45 -5.29 -11.16
CA LYS A 24 -10.17 -5.98 -11.26
C LYS A 24 -9.14 -5.38 -10.29
N PRO A 25 -8.03 -6.09 -9.98
CA PRO A 25 -7.02 -5.61 -9.04
C PRO A 25 -6.34 -4.29 -9.46
N ARG A 26 -5.82 -4.23 -10.69
CA ARG A 26 -5.01 -3.11 -11.20
C ARG A 26 -5.52 -2.59 -12.54
N PRO A 27 -5.27 -1.30 -12.90
CA PRO A 27 -5.72 -0.72 -14.16
C PRO A 27 -4.82 -1.10 -15.36
N VAL A 28 -4.39 -2.36 -15.42
CA VAL A 28 -3.55 -2.89 -16.50
C VAL A 28 -4.26 -4.04 -17.23
N GLU A 29 -3.86 -4.28 -18.47
CA GLU A 29 -4.37 -5.40 -19.25
C GLU A 29 -3.99 -6.73 -18.58
N GLY A 30 -4.86 -7.74 -18.67
CA GLY A 30 -4.66 -9.04 -18.04
C GLY A 30 -4.81 -9.07 -16.52
N SER A 31 -5.02 -7.94 -15.84
CA SER A 31 -5.29 -7.92 -14.40
C SER A 31 -6.69 -8.48 -14.12
N TYR A 32 -6.75 -9.65 -13.47
CA TYR A 32 -7.99 -10.38 -13.23
C TYR A 32 -7.94 -11.18 -11.94
N MET A 33 -9.05 -11.17 -11.20
CA MET A 33 -9.32 -12.09 -10.09
C MET A 33 -10.83 -12.39 -10.03
N HIS A 34 -11.18 -13.65 -9.85
CA HIS A 34 -12.58 -14.13 -9.84
C HIS A 34 -13.43 -13.46 -8.77
N CYS A 35 -12.89 -13.14 -7.61
CA CYS A 35 -13.63 -12.54 -6.50
C CYS A 35 -14.31 -11.20 -6.87
N PHE A 36 -13.76 -10.45 -7.83
CA PHE A 36 -14.36 -9.19 -8.27
C PHE A 36 -15.67 -9.39 -9.04
N LEU A 37 -15.88 -10.56 -9.67
CA LEU A 37 -17.09 -10.82 -10.44
C LEU A 37 -18.36 -10.80 -9.58
N ALA A 38 -18.27 -11.25 -8.33
CA ALA A 38 -19.42 -11.20 -7.43
C ALA A 38 -19.87 -9.76 -7.16
N GLY A 39 -18.91 -8.86 -6.88
CA GLY A 39 -19.19 -7.44 -6.71
C GLY A 39 -19.71 -6.78 -7.96
N VAL A 40 -19.11 -7.07 -9.14
CA VAL A 40 -19.55 -6.52 -10.43
C VAL A 40 -20.99 -6.96 -10.73
N ASN A 41 -21.34 -8.24 -10.55
CA ASN A 41 -22.69 -8.73 -10.80
C ASN A 41 -23.72 -8.06 -9.88
N ALA A 42 -23.44 -7.95 -8.58
CA ALA A 42 -24.32 -7.29 -7.63
C ALA A 42 -24.52 -5.79 -7.97
N ALA A 43 -23.42 -5.09 -8.23
CA ALA A 43 -23.45 -3.68 -8.60
C ALA A 43 -24.19 -3.43 -9.91
N THR A 44 -24.00 -4.30 -10.92
CA THR A 44 -24.69 -4.23 -12.20
C THR A 44 -26.19 -4.44 -12.03
N ALA A 45 -26.60 -5.47 -11.30
CA ALA A 45 -28.01 -5.76 -11.04
C ALA A 45 -28.69 -4.58 -10.33
N PHE A 46 -28.05 -4.02 -9.31
CA PHE A 46 -28.58 -2.87 -8.57
C PHE A 46 -28.68 -1.61 -9.46
N ALA A 47 -27.61 -1.28 -10.21
CA ALA A 47 -27.57 -0.12 -11.09
C ALA A 47 -28.65 -0.21 -12.18
N LEU A 48 -28.82 -1.37 -12.82
CA LEU A 48 -29.86 -1.61 -13.83
C LEU A 48 -31.28 -1.49 -13.25
N ALA A 49 -31.51 -2.11 -12.08
CA ALA A 49 -32.82 -2.05 -11.42
C ALA A 49 -33.23 -0.62 -11.04
N ARG A 50 -32.24 0.23 -10.76
CA ARG A 50 -32.44 1.63 -10.38
C ARG A 50 -32.36 2.61 -11.56
N GLY A 51 -31.90 2.18 -12.73
CA GLY A 51 -31.68 3.06 -13.89
C GLY A 51 -30.59 4.11 -13.65
N ILE A 52 -29.55 3.79 -12.83
CA ILE A 52 -28.48 4.72 -12.47
C ILE A 52 -27.13 4.26 -13.06
N PRO A 53 -26.17 5.18 -13.26
CA PRO A 53 -24.86 4.85 -13.83
C PRO A 53 -24.08 3.85 -12.98
N LEU A 54 -23.42 2.90 -13.66
CA LEU A 54 -22.41 2.02 -13.08
C LEU A 54 -21.01 2.51 -13.50
N ILE A 55 -20.16 2.78 -12.49
CA ILE A 55 -18.79 3.28 -12.71
C ILE A 55 -17.81 2.15 -12.36
N HIS A 56 -17.11 1.67 -13.37
CA HIS A 56 -16.06 0.68 -13.19
C HIS A 56 -14.75 1.32 -12.71
N THR A 57 -14.16 0.75 -11.69
CA THR A 57 -12.87 1.15 -11.14
C THR A 57 -11.99 -0.09 -10.91
N THR A 58 -10.83 0.07 -10.27
CA THR A 58 -9.95 -1.02 -9.85
C THR A 58 -9.70 -0.94 -8.36
N HIS A 59 -9.32 -2.05 -7.77
CA HIS A 59 -8.99 -2.12 -6.34
C HIS A 59 -7.85 -1.13 -5.99
N GLN A 60 -6.82 -1.09 -6.83
CA GLN A 60 -5.71 -0.15 -6.65
C GLN A 60 -6.17 1.32 -6.72
N GLN A 61 -7.10 1.67 -7.62
CA GLN A 61 -7.68 3.02 -7.67
C GLN A 61 -8.48 3.35 -6.41
N GLY A 62 -9.20 2.37 -5.84
CA GLY A 62 -9.89 2.53 -4.57
C GLY A 62 -8.92 2.85 -3.42
N HIS A 63 -7.82 2.11 -3.31
CA HIS A 63 -6.78 2.39 -2.31
C HIS A 63 -6.13 3.75 -2.51
N ALA A 64 -5.80 4.11 -3.76
CA ALA A 64 -5.25 5.43 -4.06
C ALA A 64 -6.22 6.55 -3.69
N ALA A 65 -7.49 6.42 -4.05
CA ALA A 65 -8.52 7.41 -3.71
C ALA A 65 -8.69 7.56 -2.19
N ALA A 66 -8.75 6.47 -1.44
CA ALA A 66 -8.85 6.49 0.01
C ALA A 66 -7.64 7.19 0.66
N ALA A 67 -6.43 6.88 0.19
CA ALA A 67 -5.20 7.50 0.69
C ALA A 67 -5.14 9.01 0.42
N LEU A 68 -5.49 9.44 -0.80
CA LEU A 68 -5.51 10.84 -1.18
C LEU A 68 -6.56 11.61 -0.37
N PHE A 69 -7.75 11.02 -0.18
CA PHE A 69 -8.80 11.63 0.63
C PHE A 69 -8.41 11.78 2.08
N ALA A 70 -7.80 10.75 2.68
CA ALA A 70 -7.34 10.78 4.07
C ALA A 70 -6.20 11.79 4.32
N ALA A 71 -5.36 12.05 3.30
CA ALA A 71 -4.22 12.97 3.44
C ALA A 71 -4.66 14.44 3.44
N GLU A 72 -5.35 14.92 2.40
CA GLU A 72 -5.76 16.33 2.27
C GLU A 72 -7.15 16.50 1.63
N GLY A 73 -8.01 15.52 1.72
CA GLY A 73 -9.34 15.58 1.11
C GLY A 73 -9.28 15.80 -0.40
N ASP A 74 -10.12 16.70 -0.91
CA ASP A 74 -10.28 16.90 -2.37
C ASP A 74 -9.09 17.56 -3.08
N LYS A 75 -8.18 18.20 -2.35
CA LYS A 75 -7.07 18.95 -2.97
C LYS A 75 -6.16 18.04 -3.81
N LEU A 76 -5.80 16.88 -3.28
CA LEU A 76 -4.90 15.94 -3.95
C LEU A 76 -5.53 15.23 -5.15
N PHE A 77 -6.86 15.23 -5.26
CA PHE A 77 -7.56 14.68 -6.44
C PHE A 77 -7.43 15.52 -7.69
N ARG A 78 -7.02 16.78 -7.56
CA ARG A 78 -6.97 17.77 -8.65
C ARG A 78 -5.56 18.04 -9.16
N GLN A 79 -4.60 17.24 -8.74
CA GLN A 79 -3.19 17.40 -9.14
C GLN A 79 -2.51 16.05 -9.28
N LYS A 80 -1.34 16.05 -9.93
CA LYS A 80 -0.47 14.88 -9.97
C LYS A 80 0.16 14.64 -8.61
N VAL A 81 0.20 13.37 -8.20
CA VAL A 81 0.72 12.94 -6.89
C VAL A 81 1.57 11.69 -7.07
N LEU A 82 2.69 11.62 -6.37
CA LEU A 82 3.44 10.39 -6.17
C LEU A 82 2.83 9.64 -4.97
N LEU A 83 2.36 8.42 -5.19
CA LEU A 83 1.73 7.60 -4.15
C LEU A 83 2.53 6.32 -3.91
N PHE A 84 3.04 6.15 -2.69
CA PHE A 84 3.52 4.85 -2.24
C PHE A 84 2.36 4.01 -1.69
N HIS A 85 2.19 2.83 -2.24
CA HIS A 85 1.30 1.81 -1.68
C HIS A 85 2.14 0.62 -1.18
N ILE A 86 2.34 0.53 0.14
CA ILE A 86 3.25 -0.42 0.77
C ILE A 86 2.51 -1.25 1.82
N SER A 87 2.33 -2.53 1.51
CA SER A 87 1.59 -3.49 2.31
C SER A 87 2.23 -4.89 2.27
N GLY A 88 1.55 -5.88 2.81
CA GLY A 88 1.93 -7.30 2.67
C GLY A 88 1.85 -7.82 1.23
N GLY A 89 1.05 -7.20 0.37
CA GLY A 89 0.83 -7.63 -1.02
C GLY A 89 1.37 -6.68 -2.09
N THR A 90 1.88 -5.51 -1.70
CA THR A 90 2.36 -4.48 -2.64
C THR A 90 3.54 -3.71 -2.07
N THR A 91 4.40 -3.25 -2.96
CA THR A 91 5.44 -2.25 -2.68
C THR A 91 5.61 -1.46 -3.97
N ASP A 92 4.66 -0.58 -4.22
CA ASP A 92 4.55 0.15 -5.48
C ASP A 92 4.71 1.67 -5.24
N LEU A 93 5.45 2.32 -6.14
CA LEU A 93 5.47 3.75 -6.33
C LEU A 93 4.62 4.06 -7.57
N LEU A 94 3.57 4.82 -7.37
CA LEU A 94 2.56 5.13 -8.37
C LEU A 94 2.57 6.63 -8.69
N LEU A 95 2.35 6.97 -9.95
CA LEU A 95 1.94 8.31 -10.37
C LEU A 95 0.42 8.31 -10.54
N CYS A 96 -0.25 9.10 -9.71
CA CYS A 96 -1.69 9.36 -9.85
C CYS A 96 -1.87 10.73 -10.51
N ASP A 97 -2.57 10.79 -11.64
CA ASP A 97 -2.84 12.06 -12.32
C ASP A 97 -4.23 12.63 -11.95
N GLU A 98 -4.51 13.85 -12.40
CA GLU A 98 -5.76 14.58 -12.10
C GLU A 98 -7.02 13.83 -12.50
N VAL A 99 -6.96 12.99 -13.54
CA VAL A 99 -8.08 12.15 -14.01
C VAL A 99 -8.04 10.77 -13.39
N ARG A 100 -7.24 10.58 -12.33
CA ARG A 100 -7.07 9.33 -11.56
C ARG A 100 -6.55 8.16 -12.41
N ARG A 101 -5.78 8.47 -13.43
CA ARG A 101 -4.96 7.46 -14.10
C ARG A 101 -3.83 7.10 -13.16
N ILE A 102 -3.60 5.81 -13.00
CA ILE A 102 -2.52 5.29 -12.16
C ILE A 102 -1.51 4.63 -13.06
N GLU A 103 -0.29 5.12 -13.00
CA GLU A 103 0.88 4.54 -13.64
C GLU A 103 1.82 4.00 -12.56
N THR A 104 2.30 2.78 -12.72
CA THR A 104 3.32 2.23 -11.82
C THR A 104 4.70 2.68 -12.29
N LEU A 105 5.33 3.59 -11.53
CA LEU A 105 6.67 4.09 -11.80
C LEU A 105 7.76 3.14 -11.30
N GLY A 106 7.49 2.45 -10.19
CA GLY A 106 8.42 1.53 -9.58
C GLY A 106 7.75 0.53 -8.66
N THR A 107 8.41 -0.60 -8.45
CA THR A 107 7.91 -1.68 -7.60
C THR A 107 9.06 -2.45 -6.99
N SER A 108 8.77 -3.32 -6.02
CA SER A 108 9.74 -4.32 -5.60
C SER A 108 9.86 -5.44 -6.65
N THR A 109 11.09 -5.80 -6.99
CA THR A 109 11.38 -6.82 -8.00
C THR A 109 11.31 -8.27 -7.48
N ASP A 110 11.17 -8.43 -6.15
CA ASP A 110 11.24 -9.76 -5.53
C ASP A 110 10.26 -9.93 -4.36
N LEU A 111 10.48 -9.30 -3.23
CA LEU A 111 9.69 -9.44 -2.01
C LEU A 111 9.02 -8.13 -1.64
N TYR A 112 7.76 -8.16 -1.22
CA TYR A 112 7.06 -6.98 -0.75
C TYR A 112 7.51 -6.58 0.67
N ALA A 113 7.47 -5.28 0.97
CA ALA A 113 7.98 -4.75 2.23
C ALA A 113 7.27 -5.35 3.46
N GLY A 114 5.94 -5.46 3.42
CA GLY A 114 5.20 -6.09 4.51
C GLY A 114 5.58 -7.56 4.72
N GLN A 115 5.77 -8.31 3.63
CA GLN A 115 6.26 -9.70 3.73
C GLN A 115 7.67 -9.77 4.32
N ALA A 116 8.57 -8.82 3.96
CA ALA A 116 9.91 -8.79 4.53
C ALA A 116 9.86 -8.53 6.04
N VAL A 117 9.02 -7.59 6.48
CA VAL A 117 8.81 -7.29 7.91
C VAL A 117 8.20 -8.49 8.64
N ASP A 118 7.15 -9.09 8.08
CA ASP A 118 6.49 -10.27 8.67
C ASP A 118 7.45 -11.45 8.81
N ARG A 119 8.30 -11.73 7.81
CA ARG A 119 9.29 -12.81 7.89
C ARG A 119 10.32 -12.59 8.99
N VAL A 120 10.77 -11.35 9.18
CA VAL A 120 11.68 -11.00 10.28
C VAL A 120 10.98 -11.20 11.62
N GLY A 121 9.73 -10.75 11.77
CA GLY A 121 8.95 -10.91 12.99
C GLY A 121 8.66 -12.37 13.34
N VAL A 122 8.19 -13.16 12.36
CA VAL A 122 7.95 -14.60 12.56
C VAL A 122 9.23 -15.32 12.99
N LYS A 123 10.39 -14.95 12.45
CA LYS A 123 11.68 -15.51 12.86
C LYS A 123 12.07 -15.16 14.29
N LEU A 124 11.60 -14.03 14.80
CA LEU A 124 11.76 -13.63 16.20
C LEU A 124 10.72 -14.28 17.14
N GLY A 125 9.80 -15.10 16.60
CA GLY A 125 8.80 -15.83 17.36
C GLY A 125 7.43 -15.13 17.44
N PHE A 126 7.21 -14.05 16.71
CA PHE A 126 5.91 -13.37 16.66
C PHE A 126 4.89 -14.13 15.79
N GLY A 127 3.60 -13.91 16.05
CA GLY A 127 2.52 -14.39 15.20
C GLY A 127 2.47 -13.66 13.84
N PHE A 128 1.77 -14.26 12.88
CA PHE A 128 1.51 -13.60 11.59
C PHE A 128 0.10 -12.96 11.60
N PRO A 129 -0.07 -11.72 11.14
CA PRO A 129 0.96 -10.77 10.67
C PRO A 129 1.78 -10.17 11.82
N ALA A 130 3.09 -9.95 11.62
CA ALA A 130 4.03 -9.56 12.68
C ALA A 130 4.42 -8.06 12.67
N GLY A 131 3.86 -7.28 11.76
CA GLY A 131 4.28 -5.88 11.55
C GLY A 131 4.12 -4.99 12.78
N ALA A 132 3.05 -5.16 13.55
CA ALA A 132 2.78 -4.37 14.75
C ALA A 132 3.81 -4.67 15.86
N GLU A 133 4.10 -5.95 16.11
CA GLU A 133 5.08 -6.39 17.11
C GLU A 133 6.48 -5.96 16.73
N VAL A 134 6.84 -6.06 15.43
CA VAL A 134 8.13 -5.58 14.92
C VAL A 134 8.27 -4.08 15.14
N SER A 135 7.23 -3.28 14.85
CA SER A 135 7.23 -1.83 15.07
C SER A 135 7.36 -1.50 16.56
N HIS A 136 6.58 -2.16 17.41
CA HIS A 136 6.62 -1.95 18.85
C HIS A 136 8.00 -2.29 19.44
N LEU A 137 8.60 -3.41 19.04
CA LEU A 137 9.90 -3.82 19.52
C LEU A 137 11.01 -2.89 19.02
N ALA A 138 10.94 -2.45 17.77
CA ALA A 138 11.88 -1.51 17.18
C ALA A 138 11.93 -0.15 17.91
N ALA A 139 10.79 0.31 18.43
CA ALA A 139 10.69 1.56 19.19
C ALA A 139 11.53 1.55 20.49
N ASN A 140 11.80 0.37 21.05
CA ASN A 140 12.62 0.22 22.26
C ASN A 140 14.13 0.31 21.98
N CYS A 141 14.56 0.30 20.71
CA CYS A 141 15.96 0.42 20.35
C CYS A 141 16.38 1.90 20.26
N THR A 142 17.32 2.31 21.11
CA THR A 142 17.88 3.67 21.13
C THR A 142 19.13 3.83 20.26
N GLU A 143 19.69 2.73 19.74
CA GLU A 143 20.90 2.78 18.92
C GLU A 143 20.68 3.49 17.59
N ILE A 144 21.72 4.21 17.14
CA ILE A 144 21.76 4.80 15.79
C ILE A 144 22.15 3.70 14.80
N ILE A 145 21.27 3.43 13.86
CA ILE A 145 21.41 2.35 12.88
C ILE A 145 21.53 2.93 11.48
N LYS A 146 22.51 2.48 10.72
CA LYS A 146 22.65 2.82 9.31
C LYS A 146 22.04 1.73 8.44
N PRO A 147 20.91 1.98 7.75
CA PRO A 147 20.26 0.99 6.90
C PRO A 147 21.04 0.73 5.62
N ARG A 148 20.83 -0.45 5.04
CA ARG A 148 21.39 -0.85 3.74
C ARG A 148 20.27 -1.36 2.83
N SER A 149 19.60 -0.45 2.15
CA SER A 149 18.58 -0.80 1.17
C SER A 149 19.16 -1.01 -0.23
N SER A 150 18.49 -1.84 -1.03
CA SER A 150 18.82 -2.10 -2.43
C SER A 150 17.79 -1.42 -3.34
N VAL A 151 18.19 -0.29 -3.93
CA VAL A 151 17.33 0.52 -4.82
C VAL A 151 18.07 0.85 -6.09
N ARG A 152 17.42 0.65 -7.24
CA ARG A 152 17.92 1.03 -8.57
C ARG A 152 16.88 1.86 -9.30
N GLY A 153 17.12 3.17 -9.41
CA GLY A 153 16.10 4.10 -9.89
C GLY A 153 14.88 4.10 -8.99
N MET A 154 13.72 3.84 -9.55
CA MET A 154 12.43 3.73 -8.83
C MET A 154 12.04 2.29 -8.47
N GLN A 155 12.93 1.31 -8.69
CA GLN A 155 12.71 -0.09 -8.31
C GLN A 155 13.55 -0.47 -7.09
N CYS A 156 13.07 -1.42 -6.29
CA CYS A 156 13.79 -1.94 -5.13
C CYS A 156 13.82 -3.47 -5.13
N SER A 157 14.68 -4.02 -4.27
CA SER A 157 14.79 -5.43 -3.95
C SER A 157 14.84 -5.58 -2.43
N LEU A 158 13.98 -6.39 -1.86
CA LEU A 158 13.82 -6.57 -0.43
C LEU A 158 14.11 -8.00 0.05
N SER A 159 14.33 -8.96 -0.85
CA SER A 159 14.68 -10.34 -0.47
C SER A 159 15.98 -10.44 0.33
N GLY A 160 16.93 -9.54 0.07
CA GLY A 160 18.18 -9.46 0.83
C GLY A 160 18.01 -8.99 2.28
N LEU A 161 16.91 -8.31 2.61
CA LEU A 161 16.67 -7.74 3.94
C LEU A 161 16.56 -8.83 5.02
N GLU A 162 15.83 -9.91 4.73
CA GLU A 162 15.73 -11.05 5.63
C GLU A 162 17.11 -11.64 5.95
N ASN A 163 17.97 -11.80 4.94
CA ASN A 163 19.32 -12.31 5.12
C ASN A 163 20.20 -11.37 5.97
N GLN A 164 20.06 -10.06 5.77
CA GLN A 164 20.76 -9.06 6.57
C GLN A 164 20.33 -9.11 8.04
N CYS A 165 19.02 -9.19 8.30
CA CYS A 165 18.48 -9.34 9.65
C CYS A 165 18.96 -10.63 10.32
N ASN A 166 18.98 -11.74 9.57
CA ASN A 166 19.51 -13.02 10.07
C ASN A 166 21.00 -12.97 10.41
N ALA A 167 21.80 -12.25 9.62
CA ALA A 167 23.21 -12.06 9.92
C ALA A 167 23.40 -11.27 11.23
N LEU A 168 22.65 -10.19 11.41
CA LEU A 168 22.69 -9.38 12.63
C LEU A 168 22.31 -10.19 13.88
N LEU A 169 21.30 -11.07 13.78
CA LEU A 169 20.96 -11.99 14.90
C LEU A 169 22.10 -12.95 15.22
N LYS A 170 22.78 -13.50 14.19
CA LYS A 170 23.95 -14.38 14.38
C LYS A 170 25.15 -13.65 14.97
N GLU A 171 25.29 -12.36 14.70
CA GLU A 171 26.30 -11.47 15.29
C GLU A 171 25.98 -11.08 16.75
N GLY A 172 24.84 -11.54 17.29
CA GLY A 172 24.43 -11.27 18.67
C GLY A 172 23.74 -9.92 18.87
N LYS A 173 23.26 -9.28 17.80
CA LYS A 173 22.43 -8.07 17.93
C LYS A 173 21.10 -8.42 18.58
N SER A 174 20.58 -7.49 19.41
CA SER A 174 19.30 -7.68 20.07
C SER A 174 18.12 -7.71 19.09
N PRO A 175 17.00 -8.37 19.45
CA PRO A 175 15.78 -8.34 18.63
C PRO A 175 15.27 -6.92 18.32
N GLU A 176 15.36 -6.00 19.28
CA GLU A 176 14.99 -4.59 19.12
C GLU A 176 15.82 -3.91 18.01
N TYR A 177 17.13 -4.17 18.04
CA TYR A 177 18.03 -3.65 17.01
C TYR A 177 17.66 -4.18 15.62
N VAL A 178 17.40 -5.48 15.50
CA VAL A 178 17.07 -6.12 14.22
C VAL A 178 15.73 -5.64 13.68
N CYS A 179 14.72 -5.50 14.53
CA CYS A 179 13.43 -4.93 14.16
C CYS A 179 13.59 -3.49 13.63
N LYS A 180 14.32 -2.64 14.36
CA LYS A 180 14.60 -1.27 13.94
C LYS A 180 15.39 -1.22 12.64
N TYR A 181 16.42 -2.05 12.48
CA TYR A 181 17.17 -2.16 11.24
C TYR A 181 16.28 -2.51 10.05
N CYS A 182 15.38 -3.49 10.24
CA CYS A 182 14.43 -3.91 9.22
C CYS A 182 13.55 -2.73 8.74
N LEU A 183 12.91 -2.03 9.67
CA LEU A 183 12.03 -0.90 9.35
C LEU A 183 12.80 0.28 8.73
N LEU A 184 13.99 0.58 9.23
CA LEU A 184 14.84 1.62 8.66
C LEU A 184 15.31 1.28 7.23
N CYS A 185 15.53 0.01 6.90
CA CYS A 185 15.83 -0.39 5.53
C CYS A 185 14.63 -0.17 4.59
N VAL A 186 13.41 -0.42 5.06
CA VAL A 186 12.20 -0.11 4.30
C VAL A 186 12.05 1.40 4.13
N ALA A 187 12.23 2.18 5.20
CA ALA A 187 12.17 3.64 5.13
C ALA A 187 13.23 4.22 4.17
N ASP A 188 14.48 3.75 4.24
CA ASP A 188 15.57 4.15 3.33
C ASP A 188 15.25 3.78 1.87
N THR A 189 14.58 2.65 1.66
CA THR A 189 14.08 2.26 0.33
C THR A 189 13.09 3.30 -0.21
N VAL A 190 12.08 3.68 0.58
CA VAL A 190 11.09 4.69 0.21
C VAL A 190 11.76 6.03 -0.10
N VAL A 191 12.66 6.48 0.77
CA VAL A 191 13.41 7.74 0.57
C VAL A 191 14.22 7.74 -0.72
N LYS A 192 14.92 6.65 -1.03
CA LYS A 192 15.72 6.54 -2.26
C LYS A 192 14.85 6.51 -3.52
N MET A 193 13.75 5.76 -3.50
CA MET A 193 12.79 5.71 -4.60
C MET A 193 12.14 7.10 -4.80
N THR A 194 11.77 7.79 -3.71
CA THR A 194 11.24 9.17 -3.76
C THR A 194 12.24 10.11 -4.42
N LYS A 195 13.51 10.09 -4.00
CA LYS A 195 14.55 10.93 -4.58
C LYS A 195 14.77 10.64 -6.08
N ALA A 196 14.64 9.39 -6.50
CA ALA A 196 14.71 9.03 -7.91
C ALA A 196 13.50 9.57 -8.69
N ALA A 197 12.28 9.41 -8.15
CA ALA A 197 11.06 9.90 -8.78
C ALA A 197 11.03 11.43 -8.87
N GLN A 198 11.47 12.14 -7.84
CA GLN A 198 11.49 13.61 -7.84
C GLN A 198 12.46 14.23 -8.86
N LYS A 199 13.41 13.47 -9.38
CA LYS A 199 14.25 13.93 -10.51
C LYS A 199 13.47 13.99 -11.83
N GLU A 200 12.50 13.09 -12.01
CA GLU A 200 11.66 13.03 -13.21
C GLU A 200 10.35 13.81 -13.02
N TYR A 201 9.85 13.86 -11.78
CA TYR A 201 8.60 14.51 -11.39
C TYR A 201 8.86 15.52 -10.26
N PRO A 202 9.56 16.64 -10.52
CA PRO A 202 9.96 17.58 -9.48
C PRO A 202 8.74 18.28 -8.85
N GLY A 203 8.78 18.45 -7.53
CA GLY A 203 7.77 19.22 -6.80
C GLY A 203 6.41 18.55 -6.61
N LEU A 204 6.23 17.31 -7.07
CA LEU A 204 4.99 16.59 -6.81
C LEU A 204 4.88 16.21 -5.32
N PRO A 205 3.68 16.35 -4.72
CA PRO A 205 3.44 15.85 -3.37
C PRO A 205 3.60 14.32 -3.34
N VAL A 206 4.07 13.82 -2.19
CA VAL A 206 4.26 12.40 -1.94
C VAL A 206 3.29 11.97 -0.85
N VAL A 207 2.47 10.97 -1.17
CA VAL A 207 1.52 10.35 -0.24
C VAL A 207 1.95 8.90 0.01
N CYS A 208 1.86 8.46 1.25
CA CYS A 208 2.18 7.11 1.64
C CYS A 208 0.92 6.41 2.17
N ALA A 209 0.68 5.18 1.71
CA ALA A 209 -0.46 4.36 2.08
C ALA A 209 -0.07 2.90 2.28
N GLY A 210 -0.88 2.19 3.07
CA GLY A 210 -0.71 0.77 3.39
C GLY A 210 -0.15 0.54 4.80
N GLY A 211 -0.39 -0.66 5.32
CA GLY A 211 -0.13 -0.98 6.73
C GLY A 211 1.34 -0.86 7.17
N VAL A 212 2.29 -1.00 6.25
CA VAL A 212 3.72 -0.81 6.55
C VAL A 212 4.05 0.64 6.85
N MET A 213 3.30 1.58 6.26
CA MET A 213 3.51 3.02 6.43
C MET A 213 2.90 3.60 7.72
N SER A 214 2.22 2.76 8.53
CA SER A 214 1.69 3.14 9.84
C SER A 214 2.70 2.98 10.99
N SER A 215 3.92 2.51 10.70
CA SER A 215 5.00 2.46 11.69
C SER A 215 5.54 3.86 11.99
N ASP A 216 5.79 4.15 13.26
CA ASP A 216 6.38 5.43 13.74
C ASP A 216 7.90 5.47 13.59
N ILE A 217 8.51 4.47 12.97
CA ILE A 217 9.96 4.33 12.76
C ILE A 217 10.34 4.67 11.32
#